data_d797a3cfae3f2fb07bf473e95d62fef1
#
_entry.id   d797a3cfae3f2fb07bf473e95d62fef1
#
_cell.length_a   1.000
_cell.length_b   1.000
_cell.length_c   1.000
_cell.angle_alpha   90.00
_cell.angle_beta   90.00
_cell.angle_gamma   90.00
#
_symmetry.space_group_name_H-M   'P 1'
#
loop_
_entity.id
_entity.type
_entity.pdbx_description
1 polymer ?
#
loop_
_entity_poly.entity_id
_entity_poly.type
_entity_poly.pdbx_seq_one_letter_code
_entity_poly.pdbx_strand_id
1 'polypeptide(L)'
;LEDKEKQVTVPVAEMSREDKMLARWKEKQAHLWKNLPTDPFIINASAYTAAADECGKSDGITASGIKVTEKRTLACPPAFPFGTKIAIEGMGEFRCEDRGGAIKGNKIDIYMETKSEAFSFGRRNLTAQVIQ
;
A
#
# COMPACT_ATOMS: atom_id res chain seq x y z
N LEU A 1 -19.23 8.46 22.04
CA LEU A 1 -19.04 8.60 21.58
C LEU A 1 -18.78 8.59 21.04
N GLU A 2 -18.76 8.40 20.95
CA GLU A 2 -18.41 8.66 20.44
C GLU A 2 -17.64 8.80 19.50
N ASP A 3 -17.13 8.26 19.33
CA ASP A 3 -16.21 8.65 18.47
C ASP A 3 -16.49 8.54 17.08
N LYS A 4 -17.26 7.58 16.64
CA LYS A 4 -17.63 7.54 15.26
C LYS A 4 -18.47 8.67 14.93
N GLU A 5 -19.15 9.18 15.85
CA GLU A 5 -19.87 10.37 15.53
C GLU A 5 -18.97 11.52 15.29
N LYS A 6 -17.74 11.43 15.78
CA LYS A 6 -16.83 12.51 15.57
C LYS A 6 -16.07 12.40 14.31
N GLN A 7 -16.19 11.29 13.60
CA GLN A 7 -15.53 11.19 12.32
C GLN A 7 -16.20 12.13 11.35
N VAL A 8 -15.38 12.87 10.64
CA VAL A 8 -15.89 13.78 9.63
C VAL A 8 -15.98 12.99 8.33
N THR A 9 -17.19 12.87 7.80
CA THR A 9 -17.36 12.21 6.52
C THR A 9 -17.41 13.29 5.46
N VAL A 10 -16.56 13.16 4.47
CA VAL A 10 -16.50 14.11 3.37
C VAL A 10 -17.47 13.65 2.30
N PRO A 11 -18.35 14.54 1.82
CA PRO A 11 -19.23 14.16 0.72
C PRO A 11 -18.43 13.70 -0.48
N VAL A 12 -18.95 12.72 -1.22
CA VAL A 12 -18.24 12.15 -2.34
C VAL A 12 -17.82 13.22 -3.34
N ALA A 13 -18.67 14.22 -3.55
CA ALA A 13 -18.35 15.27 -4.51
C ALA A 13 -17.14 16.09 -4.10
N GLU A 14 -16.78 16.08 -2.81
CA GLU A 14 -15.63 16.84 -2.32
C GLU A 14 -14.41 15.98 -2.07
N MET A 15 -14.50 14.68 -2.33
CA MET A 15 -13.35 13.80 -2.14
C MET A 15 -12.32 14.01 -3.24
N SER A 16 -11.06 13.83 -2.89
CA SER A 16 -10.01 13.89 -3.89
C SER A 16 -10.17 12.74 -4.89
N ARG A 17 -9.49 12.86 -6.03
CA ARG A 17 -9.50 11.82 -7.02
C ARG A 17 -9.00 10.50 -6.45
N GLU A 18 -7.94 10.58 -5.64
CA GLU A 18 -7.38 9.37 -5.03
C GLU A 18 -8.34 8.74 -4.05
N ASP A 19 -9.01 9.55 -3.24
CA ASP A 19 -9.96 9.01 -2.28
C ASP A 19 -11.14 8.35 -2.96
N LYS A 20 -11.61 8.95 -4.05
CA LYS A 20 -12.69 8.33 -4.84
C LYS A 20 -12.25 7.00 -5.43
N MET A 21 -11.02 6.93 -5.87
CA MET A 21 -10.49 5.71 -6.44
C MET A 21 -10.39 4.62 -5.40
N LEU A 22 -9.89 4.95 -4.21
CA LEU A 22 -9.80 3.99 -3.13
C LEU A 22 -11.17 3.52 -2.68
N ALA A 23 -12.15 4.41 -2.66
CA ALA A 23 -13.51 4.03 -2.30
C ALA A 23 -14.07 3.00 -3.29
N ARG A 24 -13.79 3.19 -4.58
CA ARG A 24 -14.23 2.22 -5.58
C ARG A 24 -13.55 0.88 -5.40
N TRP A 25 -12.25 0.89 -5.11
CA TRP A 25 -11.53 -0.35 -4.88
C TRP A 25 -12.06 -1.06 -3.64
N LYS A 26 -12.40 -0.31 -2.60
CA LYS A 26 -12.92 -0.92 -1.39
C LYS A 26 -14.21 -1.67 -1.66
N GLU A 27 -15.06 -1.12 -2.51
CA GLU A 27 -16.26 -1.84 -2.92
C GLU A 27 -15.94 -3.09 -3.72
N LYS A 28 -15.07 -2.96 -4.71
CA LYS A 28 -14.73 -4.09 -5.56
C LYS A 28 -14.06 -5.22 -4.81
N GLN A 29 -13.27 -4.89 -3.80
CA GLN A 29 -12.48 -5.86 -3.06
C GLN A 29 -13.02 -6.10 -1.66
N ALA A 30 -14.29 -5.80 -1.44
CA ALA A 30 -14.89 -5.87 -0.11
C ALA A 30 -14.67 -7.23 0.54
N HIS A 31 -14.71 -8.31 -0.25
CA HIS A 31 -14.55 -9.66 0.30
C HIS A 31 -13.16 -9.92 0.88
N LEU A 32 -12.18 -9.14 0.52
CA LEU A 32 -10.82 -9.35 1.03
C LEU A 32 -10.62 -8.71 2.40
N TRP A 33 -11.40 -7.68 2.72
CA TRP A 33 -11.17 -6.92 3.95
C TRP A 33 -11.38 -7.73 5.20
N LYS A 34 -12.27 -8.70 5.16
CA LYS A 34 -12.56 -9.50 6.36
C LYS A 34 -11.54 -10.59 6.61
N ASN A 35 -10.65 -10.85 5.67
CA ASN A 35 -9.66 -11.91 5.82
C ASN A 35 -8.26 -11.38 6.11
N LEU A 36 -8.13 -10.10 6.44
CA LEU A 36 -6.84 -9.52 6.73
C LEU A 36 -6.33 -10.00 8.08
N PRO A 37 -5.01 -10.21 8.21
CA PRO A 37 -4.46 -10.63 9.49
C PRO A 37 -4.66 -9.55 10.54
N THR A 38 -4.95 -9.98 11.77
CA THR A 38 -5.13 -9.07 12.89
C THR A 38 -3.89 -9.00 13.77
N ASP A 39 -3.04 -10.02 13.70
CA ASP A 39 -1.81 -10.09 14.49
C ASP A 39 -0.64 -9.63 13.65
N PRO A 40 0.46 -9.22 14.30
CA PRO A 40 1.69 -8.89 13.57
C PRO A 40 2.19 -10.10 12.77
N PHE A 41 2.81 -9.82 11.65
CA PHE A 41 3.35 -10.88 10.79
C PHE A 41 4.66 -10.41 10.17
N ILE A 42 5.43 -11.37 9.67
CA ILE A 42 6.74 -11.05 9.08
C ILE A 42 6.57 -10.91 7.58
N ILE A 43 7.11 -9.82 7.05
CA ILE A 43 7.13 -9.59 5.61
C ILE A 43 8.56 -9.69 5.10
N ASN A 44 8.71 -10.14 3.88
CA ASN A 44 9.97 -10.09 3.16
C ASN A 44 9.92 -8.84 2.31
N ALA A 45 10.56 -7.78 2.80
CA ALA A 45 10.45 -6.46 2.22
C ALA A 45 11.61 -6.16 1.27
N SER A 46 11.31 -5.60 0.14
CA SER A 46 12.30 -5.02 -0.75
C SER A 46 11.76 -3.68 -1.23
N ALA A 47 12.47 -3.01 -2.10
CA ALA A 47 12.08 -1.67 -2.52
C ALA A 47 12.05 -1.58 -4.04
N TYR A 48 11.25 -0.66 -4.55
CA TYR A 48 11.18 -0.43 -6.00
C TYR A 48 11.03 1.07 -6.25
N THR A 49 11.30 1.47 -7.50
CA THR A 49 11.16 2.86 -7.89
C THR A 49 10.20 2.94 -9.07
N ALA A 50 9.89 4.16 -9.49
CA ALA A 50 9.02 4.38 -10.64
C ALA A 50 9.76 4.29 -11.97
N ALA A 51 11.04 3.91 -11.96
CA ALA A 51 11.81 3.77 -13.19
C ALA A 51 11.23 2.66 -14.04
N ALA A 52 11.26 2.85 -15.36
CA ALA A 52 10.64 1.92 -16.29
C ALA A 52 11.20 0.51 -16.18
N ASP A 53 12.50 0.39 -15.86
CA ASP A 53 13.11 -0.92 -15.75
C ASP A 53 12.75 -1.65 -14.46
N GLU A 54 12.01 -1.01 -13.55
CA GLU A 54 11.61 -1.65 -12.31
C GLU A 54 10.11 -1.87 -12.22
N CYS A 55 9.31 -1.01 -12.81
CA CYS A 55 7.87 -1.18 -12.74
C CYS A 55 7.19 -1.26 -14.11
N GLY A 56 7.99 -1.31 -15.18
CA GLY A 56 7.46 -1.50 -16.53
C GLY A 56 6.99 -0.23 -17.22
N LYS A 57 6.87 0.85 -16.51
CA LYS A 57 6.53 2.15 -17.09
C LYS A 57 7.02 3.23 -16.15
N SER A 58 7.19 4.42 -16.67
CA SER A 58 7.80 5.49 -15.89
C SER A 58 6.85 6.61 -15.52
N ASP A 59 5.53 6.38 -15.63
CA ASP A 59 4.57 7.43 -15.28
C ASP A 59 4.26 7.49 -13.79
N GLY A 60 4.73 6.51 -13.01
CA GLY A 60 4.51 6.50 -11.57
C GLY A 60 3.09 6.16 -11.15
N ILE A 61 2.27 5.65 -12.06
CA ILE A 61 0.90 5.29 -11.73
C ILE A 61 0.86 3.83 -11.30
N THR A 62 0.32 3.57 -10.12
CA THR A 62 0.27 2.23 -9.57
C THR A 62 -0.88 1.41 -10.16
N ALA A 63 -0.94 0.14 -9.79
CA ALA A 63 -2.00 -0.75 -10.27
C ALA A 63 -3.38 -0.28 -9.81
N SER A 64 -3.47 0.44 -8.68
CA SER A 64 -4.75 0.98 -8.23
C SER A 64 -5.15 2.24 -8.99
N GLY A 65 -4.24 2.80 -9.77
CA GLY A 65 -4.48 4.06 -10.48
C GLY A 65 -4.02 5.28 -9.71
N ILE A 66 -3.43 5.08 -8.55
CA ILE A 66 -2.97 6.18 -7.70
C ILE A 66 -1.49 6.37 -7.94
N LYS A 67 -1.04 7.62 -7.98
CA LYS A 67 0.36 7.90 -8.21
C LYS A 67 1.20 7.49 -7.01
N VAL A 68 2.39 6.91 -7.25
CA VAL A 68 3.30 6.54 -6.18
C VAL A 68 3.68 7.75 -5.33
N THR A 69 3.85 7.50 -4.04
CA THR A 69 4.28 8.54 -3.10
C THR A 69 5.24 7.88 -2.11
N GLU A 70 6.43 8.45 -1.95
CA GLU A 70 7.36 7.86 -1.01
C GLU A 70 6.81 7.95 0.40
N LYS A 71 7.18 6.99 1.22
CA LYS A 71 6.72 6.87 2.61
C LYS A 71 5.23 6.59 2.71
N ARG A 72 4.61 6.15 1.63
CA ARG A 72 3.20 5.77 1.64
C ARG A 72 2.90 4.54 0.80
N THR A 73 3.45 4.43 -0.39
CA THR A 73 3.02 3.42 -1.37
C THR A 73 3.73 2.10 -1.17
N LEU A 74 2.94 1.03 -1.12
CA LEU A 74 3.44 -0.35 -1.11
C LEU A 74 2.86 -1.10 -2.29
N ALA A 75 3.66 -2.02 -2.84
CA ALA A 75 3.15 -3.06 -3.72
C ALA A 75 2.92 -4.28 -2.84
N CYS A 76 1.67 -4.72 -2.79
CA CYS A 76 1.24 -5.78 -1.87
C CYS A 76 0.77 -7.01 -2.60
N PRO A 77 0.77 -8.19 -1.93
CA PRO A 77 0.19 -9.39 -2.51
C PRO A 77 -1.31 -9.25 -2.74
N PRO A 78 -1.87 -10.07 -3.63
CA PRO A 78 -3.30 -9.95 -3.96
C PRO A 78 -4.25 -10.12 -2.78
N ALA A 79 -3.84 -10.79 -1.71
CA ALA A 79 -4.71 -10.97 -0.54
C ALA A 79 -4.99 -9.66 0.19
N PHE A 80 -4.18 -8.64 -0.04
CA PHE A 80 -4.35 -7.35 0.62
C PHE A 80 -5.04 -6.40 -0.35
N PRO A 81 -6.27 -5.95 -0.04
CA PRO A 81 -6.97 -5.05 -0.96
C PRO A 81 -6.28 -3.69 -1.00
N PHE A 82 -6.47 -2.98 -2.10
CA PHE A 82 -5.94 -1.62 -2.18
C PHE A 82 -6.55 -0.77 -1.08
N GLY A 83 -5.71 0.03 -0.45
CA GLY A 83 -6.15 0.86 0.66
C GLY A 83 -5.81 0.28 2.02
N THR A 84 -5.35 -0.98 2.08
CA THR A 84 -4.95 -1.58 3.35
C THR A 84 -3.78 -0.78 3.92
N LYS A 85 -3.92 -0.36 5.17
CA LYS A 85 -2.84 0.35 5.85
C LYS A 85 -2.03 -0.65 6.65
N ILE A 86 -0.73 -0.55 6.50
CA ILE A 86 0.20 -1.48 7.16
C ILE A 86 1.27 -0.68 7.85
N ALA A 87 1.45 -0.96 9.15
CA ALA A 87 2.56 -0.39 9.91
C ALA A 87 3.74 -1.35 9.78
N ILE A 88 4.90 -0.83 9.43
CA ILE A 88 6.12 -1.63 9.27
C ILE A 88 7.12 -1.16 10.30
N GLU A 89 7.65 -2.10 11.08
CA GLU A 89 8.55 -1.75 12.17
C GLU A 89 9.73 -0.92 11.66
N GLY A 90 10.02 0.14 12.39
CA GLY A 90 11.14 1.01 12.04
C GLY A 90 10.92 1.93 10.87
N MET A 91 9.78 1.85 10.20
CA MET A 91 9.56 2.61 8.99
C MET A 91 8.29 3.45 8.99
N GLY A 92 7.28 3.09 9.78
CA GLY A 92 6.05 3.86 9.86
C GLY A 92 4.88 3.19 9.16
N GLU A 93 3.90 4.00 8.78
CA GLU A 93 2.65 3.51 8.21
C GLU A 93 2.63 3.70 6.72
N PHE A 94 2.18 2.67 6.01
CA PHE A 94 2.12 2.67 4.55
C PHE A 94 0.76 2.18 4.10
N ARG A 95 0.54 2.20 2.80
CA ARG A 95 -0.76 1.82 2.23
C ARG A 95 -0.54 0.97 0.99
N CYS A 96 -1.30 -0.11 0.87
CA CYS A 96 -1.26 -0.96 -0.32
C CYS A 96 -1.91 -0.21 -1.49
N GLU A 97 -1.13 0.08 -2.51
CA GLU A 97 -1.62 0.83 -3.67
C GLU A 97 -1.20 0.18 -4.98
N ASP A 98 -0.27 -0.75 -4.93
CA ASP A 98 0.30 -1.32 -6.14
C ASP A 98 0.30 -2.84 -6.08
N ARG A 99 0.59 -3.45 -7.20
CA ARG A 99 0.74 -4.90 -7.36
C ARG A 99 1.97 -5.16 -8.19
N GLY A 100 2.48 -6.37 -8.11
CA GLY A 100 3.55 -6.81 -8.99
C GLY A 100 3.45 -8.30 -9.17
N GLY A 101 3.85 -8.80 -10.34
CA GLY A 101 3.72 -10.22 -10.64
C GLY A 101 4.48 -11.11 -9.68
N ALA A 102 5.57 -10.62 -9.10
CA ALA A 102 6.37 -11.37 -8.14
C ALA A 102 6.02 -11.08 -6.70
N ILE A 103 5.07 -10.17 -6.44
CA ILE A 103 4.71 -9.79 -5.07
C ILE A 103 3.58 -10.68 -4.60
N LYS A 104 3.96 -11.79 -3.96
CA LYS A 104 3.03 -12.81 -3.50
C LYS A 104 3.45 -13.31 -2.13
N GLY A 105 2.53 -13.97 -1.43
CA GLY A 105 2.82 -14.52 -0.11
C GLY A 105 3.08 -13.43 0.89
N ASN A 106 4.27 -13.41 1.47
CA ASN A 106 4.63 -12.38 2.44
C ASN A 106 5.57 -11.32 1.86
N LYS A 107 5.72 -11.29 0.53
CA LYS A 107 6.56 -10.27 -0.09
C LYS A 107 5.83 -8.96 -0.18
N ILE A 108 6.52 -7.87 0.14
CA ILE A 108 5.98 -6.53 0.00
C ILE A 108 7.12 -5.66 -0.52
N ASP A 109 6.84 -4.86 -1.55
CA ASP A 109 7.81 -3.91 -2.06
C ASP A 109 7.42 -2.51 -1.64
N ILE A 110 8.39 -1.77 -1.14
CA ILE A 110 8.19 -0.42 -0.65
C ILE A 110 8.68 0.56 -1.70
N TYR A 111 7.81 1.49 -2.10
CA TYR A 111 8.22 2.49 -3.06
C TYR A 111 9.24 3.45 -2.46
N MET A 112 10.32 3.67 -3.18
CA MET A 112 11.34 4.65 -2.80
C MET A 112 11.62 5.56 -3.98
N GLU A 113 12.08 6.76 -3.66
CA GLU A 113 12.20 7.80 -4.66
C GLU A 113 13.34 7.53 -5.64
N THR A 114 14.46 7.00 -5.17
CA THR A 114 15.64 6.82 -6.02
C THR A 114 16.11 5.38 -6.01
N LYS A 115 16.78 5.00 -7.10
CA LYS A 115 17.37 3.68 -7.19
C LYS A 115 18.44 3.47 -6.12
N SER A 116 19.14 4.51 -5.76
CA SER A 116 20.17 4.43 -4.73
C SER A 116 19.55 4.02 -3.39
N GLU A 117 18.43 4.66 -3.03
CA GLU A 117 17.73 4.31 -1.80
C GLU A 117 17.21 2.87 -1.85
N ALA A 118 16.62 2.49 -2.97
CA ALA A 118 16.08 1.15 -3.13
C ALA A 118 17.19 0.10 -3.03
N PHE A 119 18.31 0.36 -3.67
CA PHE A 119 19.43 -0.56 -3.64
C PHE A 119 19.99 -0.69 -2.22
N SER A 120 20.13 0.43 -1.52
CA SER A 120 20.62 0.42 -0.14
C SER A 120 19.69 -0.30 0.82
N PHE A 121 18.39 -0.20 0.56
CA PHE A 121 17.43 -0.91 1.40
C PHE A 121 17.61 -2.43 1.27
N GLY A 122 17.81 -2.90 0.05
CA GLY A 122 18.01 -4.32 -0.19
C GLY A 122 16.77 -5.13 0.10
N ARG A 123 16.96 -6.25 0.80
CA ARG A 123 15.87 -7.14 1.17
C ARG A 123 15.96 -7.41 2.66
N ARG A 124 14.84 -7.25 3.36
CA ARG A 124 14.82 -7.37 4.82
C ARG A 124 13.56 -8.09 5.27
N ASN A 125 13.71 -8.86 6.34
CA ASN A 125 12.53 -9.42 7.01
C ASN A 125 12.15 -8.47 8.12
N LEU A 126 10.93 -7.96 8.07
CA LEU A 126 10.46 -6.95 9.01
C LEU A 126 9.10 -7.36 9.55
N THR A 127 8.80 -6.91 10.75
CA THR A 127 7.49 -7.13 11.35
C THR A 127 6.53 -6.07 10.81
N ALA A 128 5.35 -6.50 10.43
CA ALA A 128 4.32 -5.62 9.92
C ALA A 128 2.99 -5.93 10.58
N GLN A 129 2.08 -4.98 10.57
CA GLN A 129 0.76 -5.17 11.14
C GLN A 129 -0.24 -4.34 10.35
N VAL A 130 -1.38 -4.96 10.03
CA VAL A 130 -2.47 -4.22 9.41
C VAL A 130 -3.09 -3.30 10.44
N ILE A 131 -3.30 -2.05 10.07
CA ILE A 131 -3.95 -1.07 10.94
C ILE A 131 -5.16 -0.51 10.19
N GLN A 132 -6.12 -0.03 10.96
CA GLN A 132 -7.35 0.47 10.33
C GLN A 132 -7.45 1.99 10.40
#